data_1acc0ab87c0ba90c25bc035e16491ded
#
_entry.id   1acc0ab87c0ba90c25bc035e16491ded
#
_cell.length_a   1.000
_cell.length_b   1.000
_cell.length_c   1.000
_cell.angle_alpha   90.00
_cell.angle_beta   90.00
_cell.angle_gamma   90.00
#
_symmetry.space_group_name_H-M   'P 1'
#
loop_
_entity.id
_entity.type
_entity.pdbx_description
1 polymer ?
#
loop_
_entity_poly.entity_id
_entity_poly.type
_entity_poly.pdbx_seq_one_letter_code
_entity_poly.pdbx_strand_id
1 'polypeptide(L)'
;MKNFNKLYSLPESNFRADIKNNYKFKILDSDENGREIWAFKLHDVFFKDKSYYPDVKFISLIDNENYEPIDEEIMSLKKMKATVFEGSTTPNKIENIYRKPLFYFIYNTDNYYHFVYDTLPYIYTFLKLKKEFPDLKLLVSPSNFQKKDLFLFVYDFLAILNIKKSDLVFLDSSVLYSELYVSNSLTHSGKSEVAPREEIYHLFNEIKFTAMSLCKKDDVIKKIYVSRRTWLHNDVDNIGTNYTQRRVLQNEDELVSFLSTKGYVEIFSESLSTIERISLFAKAEMIIGTSGGGLVNTIFSSKQSSLLVINSPLFDNINRRFRFSYRNTNVSFFDFTKHLDEGHFKKYMRVEVPSMNIIGEIIDKINDQLLISYTSTKLAGWNSKLKLSEILVNRSLCIPLDGGLNSPWEMDMTKFRETFLQF
;
A
#
# COMPACT_ATOMS: atom_id res chain seq x y z
N MET A 1 2.34 33.50 -2.19
CA MET A 1 2.20 32.40 -1.22
C MET A 1 3.39 32.36 -0.30
N LYS A 2 3.21 32.09 1.00
CA LYS A 2 4.34 31.95 1.93
C LYS A 2 4.99 30.59 1.76
N ASN A 3 6.30 30.59 1.91
CA ASN A 3 7.25 29.50 1.75
C ASN A 3 6.75 28.21 2.41
N PHE A 4 6.31 27.25 1.65
CA PHE A 4 5.76 25.96 2.11
C PHE A 4 6.80 25.15 2.89
N ASN A 5 8.08 25.26 2.52
CA ASN A 5 9.17 24.57 3.19
C ASN A 5 9.30 24.92 4.68
N LYS A 6 8.80 26.06 5.13
CA LYS A 6 8.76 26.40 6.56
C LYS A 6 7.67 25.68 7.33
N LEU A 7 6.61 25.20 6.66
CA LEU A 7 5.51 24.52 7.31
C LEU A 7 5.88 23.10 7.75
N TYR A 8 6.81 22.47 7.09
CA TYR A 8 7.20 21.09 7.36
C TYR A 8 8.00 20.86 8.62
N SER A 9 8.66 21.89 9.12
CA SER A 9 9.42 21.82 10.37
C SER A 9 8.57 22.10 11.61
N LEU A 10 7.31 22.49 11.43
CA LEU A 10 6.44 22.89 12.53
C LEU A 10 5.76 21.68 13.20
N PRO A 11 5.51 21.75 14.51
CA PRO A 11 4.61 20.81 15.19
C PRO A 11 3.25 20.76 14.50
N GLU A 12 2.57 19.62 14.55
CA GLU A 12 1.30 19.42 13.85
C GLU A 12 0.23 20.50 14.17
N SER A 13 0.21 21.01 15.40
CA SER A 13 -0.68 22.10 15.82
C SER A 13 -0.42 23.43 15.09
N ASN A 14 0.85 23.78 14.91
CA ASN A 14 1.24 25.02 14.24
C ASN A 14 1.03 24.91 12.72
N PHE A 15 1.28 23.73 12.16
CA PHE A 15 1.02 23.43 10.77
C PHE A 15 -0.46 23.68 10.39
N ARG A 16 -1.42 23.20 11.21
CA ARG A 16 -2.84 23.45 11.00
C ARG A 16 -3.22 24.92 11.05
N ALA A 17 -2.60 25.69 11.96
CA ALA A 17 -2.85 27.13 12.07
C ALA A 17 -2.38 27.87 10.82
N ASP A 18 -1.21 27.51 10.31
CA ASP A 18 -0.66 28.16 9.11
C ASP A 18 -1.42 27.78 7.84
N ILE A 19 -1.86 26.54 7.69
CA ILE A 19 -2.75 26.14 6.59
C ILE A 19 -4.06 26.92 6.66
N LYS A 20 -4.69 27.04 7.82
CA LYS A 20 -5.93 27.81 8.01
C LYS A 20 -5.80 29.27 7.56
N ASN A 21 -4.62 29.85 7.78
CA ASN A 21 -4.38 31.26 7.46
C ASN A 21 -4.04 31.51 5.98
N ASN A 22 -3.43 30.52 5.31
CA ASN A 22 -2.89 30.73 3.96
C ASN A 22 -3.72 30.06 2.85
N TYR A 23 -4.57 29.10 3.19
CA TYR A 23 -5.43 28.41 2.23
C TYR A 23 -6.88 28.43 2.72
N LYS A 24 -7.83 28.29 1.81
CA LYS A 24 -9.25 28.09 2.19
C LYS A 24 -9.40 26.70 2.81
N PHE A 25 -9.01 26.62 4.06
CA PHE A 25 -9.05 25.43 4.88
C PHE A 25 -10.46 25.19 5.40
N LYS A 26 -10.95 23.97 5.28
CA LYS A 26 -12.25 23.56 5.76
C LYS A 26 -12.14 22.32 6.64
N ILE A 27 -12.55 22.41 7.89
CA ILE A 27 -12.78 21.27 8.74
C ILE A 27 -14.12 20.66 8.33
N LEU A 28 -14.11 19.40 7.92
CA LEU A 28 -15.30 18.67 7.50
C LEU A 28 -15.90 17.88 8.65
N ASP A 29 -15.06 17.46 9.60
CA ASP A 29 -15.44 16.64 10.73
C ASP A 29 -14.34 16.57 11.80
N SER A 30 -14.69 16.23 13.06
CA SER A 30 -13.74 15.94 14.14
C SER A 30 -14.23 14.76 14.97
N ASP A 31 -13.32 13.88 15.41
CA ASP A 31 -13.66 12.80 16.33
C ASP A 31 -13.52 13.22 17.80
N GLU A 32 -13.92 12.32 18.71
CA GLU A 32 -13.83 12.54 20.16
C GLU A 32 -12.39 12.76 20.67
N ASN A 33 -11.38 12.29 19.92
CA ASN A 33 -9.96 12.50 20.20
C ASN A 33 -9.41 13.78 19.57
N GLY A 34 -10.26 14.62 18.99
CA GLY A 34 -9.90 15.86 18.32
C GLY A 34 -9.17 15.66 16.99
N ARG A 35 -9.20 14.46 16.38
CA ARG A 35 -8.66 14.24 15.05
C ARG A 35 -9.65 14.74 14.01
N GLU A 36 -9.22 15.71 13.24
CA GLU A 36 -10.05 16.38 12.23
C GLU A 36 -9.93 15.68 10.88
N ILE A 37 -11.02 15.68 10.13
CA ILE A 37 -11.00 15.51 8.67
C ILE A 37 -11.03 16.93 8.09
N TRP A 38 -9.97 17.25 7.37
CA TRP A 38 -9.87 18.55 6.77
C TRP A 38 -9.51 18.47 5.28
N ALA A 39 -9.90 19.49 4.56
CA ALA A 39 -9.50 19.72 3.19
C ALA A 39 -9.14 21.18 2.99
N PHE A 40 -8.26 21.43 2.05
CA PHE A 40 -7.92 22.77 1.61
C PHE A 40 -7.88 22.81 0.09
N LYS A 41 -8.05 24.02 -0.44
CA LYS A 41 -8.04 24.27 -1.87
C LYS A 41 -6.74 24.96 -2.26
N LEU A 42 -6.08 24.38 -3.25
CA LEU A 42 -4.94 24.97 -3.94
C LEU A 42 -5.41 25.64 -5.24
N HIS A 43 -4.72 26.70 -5.62
CA HIS A 43 -4.93 27.40 -6.87
C HIS A 43 -3.69 27.34 -7.74
N ASP A 44 -3.90 27.16 -9.04
CA ASP A 44 -2.88 27.25 -10.08
C ASP A 44 -1.65 26.38 -9.80
N VAL A 45 -1.88 25.08 -9.65
CA VAL A 45 -0.85 24.09 -9.39
C VAL A 45 -0.56 23.25 -10.63
N PHE A 46 0.65 22.74 -10.75
CA PHE A 46 1.04 21.78 -11.78
C PHE A 46 1.84 20.63 -11.17
N PHE A 47 2.09 19.61 -11.97
CA PHE A 47 2.79 18.41 -11.53
C PHE A 47 4.07 18.21 -12.32
N LYS A 48 5.08 17.73 -11.64
CA LYS A 48 6.35 17.35 -12.25
C LYS A 48 6.64 15.89 -11.95
N ASP A 49 6.97 15.15 -13.00
CA ASP A 49 7.36 13.76 -12.88
C ASP A 49 8.63 13.62 -12.04
N LYS A 50 8.59 12.73 -11.09
CA LYS A 50 9.72 12.35 -10.26
C LYS A 50 9.84 10.83 -10.27
N SER A 51 10.99 10.32 -10.63
CA SER A 51 11.26 8.89 -10.64
C SER A 51 12.14 8.54 -9.45
N TYR A 52 11.68 7.64 -8.58
CA TYR A 52 12.44 7.14 -7.43
C TYR A 52 13.00 5.74 -7.65
N TYR A 53 12.28 4.97 -8.47
CA TYR A 53 12.69 3.65 -8.89
C TYR A 53 12.64 3.58 -10.42
N PRO A 54 13.35 2.65 -11.05
CA PRO A 54 13.26 2.46 -12.47
C PRO A 54 11.83 2.28 -12.98
N ASP A 55 10.98 1.64 -12.17
CA ASP A 55 9.64 1.21 -12.55
C ASP A 55 8.50 1.98 -11.84
N VAL A 56 8.81 2.90 -10.94
CA VAL A 56 7.79 3.64 -10.17
C VAL A 56 8.03 5.14 -10.31
N LYS A 57 7.07 5.83 -10.92
CA LYS A 57 7.07 7.27 -11.01
C LYS A 57 6.28 7.88 -9.86
N PHE A 58 6.93 8.74 -9.10
CA PHE A 58 6.25 9.63 -8.17
C PHE A 58 6.04 10.99 -8.85
N ILE A 59 4.94 11.61 -8.51
CA ILE A 59 4.54 12.89 -9.08
C ILE A 59 4.56 13.90 -7.95
N SER A 60 5.29 14.98 -8.15
CA SER A 60 5.33 16.10 -7.21
C SER A 60 4.32 17.15 -7.61
N LEU A 61 3.49 17.57 -6.67
CA LEU A 61 2.62 18.71 -6.78
C LEU A 61 3.46 19.97 -6.57
N ILE A 62 3.38 20.93 -7.46
CA ILE A 62 4.21 22.14 -7.46
C ILE A 62 3.33 23.39 -7.46
N ASP A 63 3.64 24.30 -6.57
CA ASP A 63 3.05 25.62 -6.53
C ASP A 63 3.53 26.45 -7.72
N ASN A 64 2.60 26.99 -8.50
CA ASN A 64 2.92 27.74 -9.73
C ASN A 64 3.54 29.12 -9.46
N GLU A 65 3.25 29.74 -8.31
CA GLU A 65 3.77 31.07 -8.03
C GLU A 65 5.23 31.04 -7.59
N ASN A 66 5.60 30.06 -6.75
CA ASN A 66 6.91 29.99 -6.13
C ASN A 66 7.77 28.86 -6.71
N TYR A 67 7.22 28.00 -7.55
CA TYR A 67 7.85 26.77 -8.06
C TYR A 67 8.37 25.85 -6.96
N GLU A 68 7.74 25.90 -5.78
CA GLU A 68 8.08 25.05 -4.65
C GLU A 68 7.24 23.78 -4.63
N PRO A 69 7.82 22.61 -4.29
CA PRO A 69 7.04 21.39 -4.15
C PRO A 69 6.09 21.54 -2.96
N ILE A 70 4.82 21.22 -3.23
CA ILE A 70 3.81 21.04 -2.18
C ILE A 70 3.98 19.60 -1.73
N ASP A 71 4.73 19.42 -0.65
CA ASP A 71 5.29 18.15 -0.29
C ASP A 71 4.28 17.13 0.26
N GLU A 72 4.70 15.89 0.20
CA GLU A 72 4.06 14.69 0.71
C GLU A 72 3.68 14.76 2.20
N GLU A 73 4.28 15.65 2.97
CA GLU A 73 3.95 15.84 4.39
C GLU A 73 2.53 16.34 4.61
N ILE A 74 1.98 17.16 3.70
CA ILE A 74 0.57 17.56 3.73
C ILE A 74 -0.33 16.34 3.58
N MET A 75 0.14 15.34 2.84
CA MET A 75 -0.59 14.15 2.48
C MET A 75 -0.29 12.96 3.39
N SER A 76 0.37 13.21 4.53
CA SER A 76 0.73 12.20 5.53
C SER A 76 1.63 11.06 5.04
N LEU A 77 2.33 11.25 3.93
CA LEU A 77 3.31 10.29 3.42
C LEU A 77 4.70 10.51 4.03
N LYS A 78 4.77 10.93 5.28
CA LYS A 78 5.99 11.27 6.05
C LYS A 78 7.12 10.25 5.99
N LYS A 79 6.85 9.00 5.65
CA LYS A 79 7.89 7.97 5.55
C LYS A 79 8.64 7.96 4.23
N MET A 80 8.08 8.54 3.20
CA MET A 80 8.80 8.82 1.97
C MET A 80 9.33 10.25 2.03
N LYS A 81 10.08 10.61 3.07
CA LYS A 81 10.82 11.88 3.06
C LYS A 81 11.43 12.00 1.69
N ALA A 82 10.85 12.90 0.92
CA ALA A 82 11.39 13.20 -0.37
C ALA A 82 12.88 13.37 -0.18
N THR A 83 13.64 12.56 -0.85
CA THR A 83 14.98 12.96 -1.17
C THR A 83 14.83 14.34 -1.71
N VAL A 84 15.65 15.20 -1.20
CA VAL A 84 15.84 16.55 -1.67
C VAL A 84 15.48 16.62 -3.14
N PHE A 85 14.65 17.56 -3.49
CA PHE A 85 14.26 17.84 -4.83
C PHE A 85 15.50 18.29 -5.59
N GLU A 86 16.27 17.34 -6.08
CA GLU A 86 17.45 17.58 -6.91
C GLU A 86 16.97 17.79 -8.34
N GLY A 87 16.46 18.98 -8.63
CA GLY A 87 16.04 19.30 -9.98
C GLY A 87 15.38 20.66 -10.06
N SER A 88 15.39 21.22 -11.26
CA SER A 88 14.66 22.45 -11.56
C SER A 88 13.17 22.27 -11.25
N THR A 89 12.61 23.15 -10.43
CA THR A 89 11.17 23.25 -10.16
C THR A 89 10.41 23.96 -11.28
N THR A 90 11.12 24.43 -12.31
CA THR A 90 10.48 25.05 -13.47
C THR A 90 9.52 24.07 -14.12
N PRO A 91 8.29 24.51 -14.43
CA PRO A 91 7.31 23.68 -15.10
C PRO A 91 7.84 23.20 -16.45
N ASN A 92 7.38 22.03 -16.87
CA ASN A 92 7.34 21.72 -18.29
C ASN A 92 6.52 22.81 -19.00
N LYS A 93 6.68 22.97 -20.29
CA LYS A 93 5.88 23.92 -21.04
C LYS A 93 4.39 23.67 -20.72
N ILE A 94 3.75 24.62 -20.03
CA ILE A 94 2.31 24.55 -19.76
C ILE A 94 1.58 24.84 -21.09
N GLU A 95 0.80 23.88 -21.54
CA GLU A 95 0.08 23.97 -22.80
C GLU A 95 -1.40 24.26 -22.61
N ASN A 96 -1.96 23.84 -21.46
CA ASN A 96 -3.38 23.94 -21.19
C ASN A 96 -3.65 24.33 -19.74
N ILE A 97 -4.86 24.86 -19.49
CA ILE A 97 -5.36 25.15 -18.15
C ILE A 97 -6.65 24.37 -17.93
N TYR A 98 -6.68 23.57 -16.89
CA TYR A 98 -7.89 22.87 -16.46
C TYR A 98 -8.61 23.70 -15.39
N ARG A 99 -9.84 24.15 -15.68
CA ARG A 99 -10.56 25.16 -14.88
C ARG A 99 -11.65 24.61 -13.97
N LYS A 100 -11.94 23.29 -14.02
CA LYS A 100 -12.95 22.68 -13.15
C LYS A 100 -12.33 22.18 -11.87
N PRO A 101 -13.09 22.10 -10.75
CA PRO A 101 -12.58 21.63 -9.48
C PRO A 101 -12.17 20.15 -9.55
N LEU A 102 -11.01 19.84 -9.00
CA LEU A 102 -10.48 18.49 -8.90
C LEU A 102 -10.17 18.15 -7.44
N PHE A 103 -10.25 16.87 -7.10
CA PHE A 103 -9.80 16.33 -5.84
C PHE A 103 -8.56 15.47 -6.08
N TYR A 104 -7.51 15.73 -5.33
CA TYR A 104 -6.26 14.98 -5.44
C TYR A 104 -6.41 13.53 -5.00
N PHE A 105 -6.21 12.60 -5.92
CA PHE A 105 -6.29 11.16 -5.68
C PHE A 105 -5.12 10.42 -6.33
N ILE A 106 -3.91 10.98 -6.15
CA ILE A 106 -2.67 10.48 -6.73
C ILE A 106 -1.81 9.90 -5.62
N TYR A 107 -2.19 8.72 -5.13
CA TYR A 107 -1.50 7.99 -4.09
C TYR A 107 -1.12 6.60 -4.59
N ASN A 108 -0.83 5.68 -3.70
CA ASN A 108 -0.54 4.29 -3.99
C ASN A 108 -1.76 3.60 -4.63
N THR A 109 -1.88 3.64 -5.93
CA THR A 109 -2.92 2.96 -6.70
C THR A 109 -2.39 1.72 -7.43
N ASP A 110 -1.10 1.42 -7.31
CA ASP A 110 -0.42 0.29 -7.92
C ASP A 110 -0.28 -0.92 -6.99
N ASN A 111 -0.29 -0.71 -5.69
CA ASN A 111 -0.23 -1.77 -4.68
C ASN A 111 -1.58 -1.96 -4.01
N TYR A 112 -2.12 -3.19 -4.09
CA TYR A 112 -3.47 -3.50 -3.60
C TYR A 112 -3.68 -3.16 -2.11
N TYR A 113 -2.73 -3.53 -1.22
CA TYR A 113 -2.84 -3.20 0.20
C TYR A 113 -2.87 -1.70 0.43
N HIS A 114 -1.90 -0.99 -0.16
CA HIS A 114 -1.80 0.46 -0.01
C HIS A 114 -3.00 1.18 -0.63
N PHE A 115 -3.51 0.67 -1.74
CA PHE A 115 -4.73 1.23 -2.30
C PHE A 115 -5.91 1.09 -1.34
N VAL A 116 -6.20 -0.14 -0.89
CA VAL A 116 -7.37 -0.39 -0.04
C VAL A 116 -7.25 0.35 1.30
N TYR A 117 -6.08 0.26 1.96
CA TYR A 117 -5.94 0.76 3.32
C TYR A 117 -5.52 2.23 3.39
N ASP A 118 -4.65 2.68 2.49
CA ASP A 118 -4.07 4.03 2.57
C ASP A 118 -4.77 5.03 1.63
N THR A 119 -5.18 4.60 0.43
CA THR A 119 -5.65 5.50 -0.63
C THR A 119 -7.17 5.57 -0.72
N LEU A 120 -7.85 4.43 -0.72
CA LEU A 120 -9.31 4.39 -0.82
C LEU A 120 -10.02 5.23 0.25
N PRO A 121 -9.55 5.34 1.50
CA PRO A 121 -10.14 6.20 2.51
C PRO A 121 -10.31 7.67 2.15
N TYR A 122 -9.47 8.21 1.27
CA TYR A 122 -9.63 9.60 0.80
C TYR A 122 -10.96 9.84 0.07
N ILE A 123 -11.58 8.78 -0.45
CA ILE A 123 -12.90 8.86 -1.10
C ILE A 123 -13.97 9.35 -0.12
N TYR A 124 -13.84 9.09 1.16
CA TYR A 124 -14.75 9.64 2.17
C TYR A 124 -14.79 11.18 2.12
N THR A 125 -13.63 11.82 2.09
CA THR A 125 -13.52 13.27 1.96
C THR A 125 -14.00 13.77 0.60
N PHE A 126 -13.64 13.06 -0.48
CA PHE A 126 -14.13 13.38 -1.82
C PHE A 126 -15.66 13.39 -1.88
N LEU A 127 -16.33 12.37 -1.35
CA LEU A 127 -17.79 12.27 -1.37
C LEU A 127 -18.46 13.38 -0.54
N LYS A 128 -17.85 13.79 0.58
CA LYS A 128 -18.33 14.97 1.34
C LYS A 128 -18.23 16.25 0.52
N LEU A 129 -17.08 16.49 -0.11
CA LEU A 129 -16.88 17.68 -0.94
C LEU A 129 -17.75 17.66 -2.20
N LYS A 130 -17.96 16.50 -2.82
CA LYS A 130 -18.79 16.37 -4.03
C LYS A 130 -20.24 16.75 -3.80
N LYS A 131 -20.76 16.65 -2.57
CA LYS A 131 -22.10 17.13 -2.23
C LYS A 131 -22.21 18.66 -2.33
N GLU A 132 -21.12 19.38 -2.06
CA GLU A 132 -21.07 20.85 -2.16
C GLU A 132 -20.63 21.30 -3.56
N PHE A 133 -19.77 20.52 -4.21
CA PHE A 133 -19.22 20.78 -5.53
C PHE A 133 -19.56 19.61 -6.47
N PRO A 134 -20.80 19.59 -7.06
CA PRO A 134 -21.26 18.45 -7.87
C PRO A 134 -20.36 18.15 -9.07
N ASP A 135 -19.68 19.17 -9.62
CA ASP A 135 -18.75 19.03 -10.75
C ASP A 135 -17.35 18.54 -10.34
N LEU A 136 -17.10 18.36 -9.04
CA LEU A 136 -15.80 17.88 -8.52
C LEU A 136 -15.48 16.48 -9.09
N LYS A 137 -14.28 16.31 -9.63
CA LYS A 137 -13.77 15.04 -10.16
C LYS A 137 -12.49 14.61 -9.45
N LEU A 138 -12.16 13.33 -9.55
CA LEU A 138 -10.92 12.79 -9.03
C LEU A 138 -9.78 13.02 -10.03
N LEU A 139 -8.70 13.64 -9.59
CA LEU A 139 -7.46 13.69 -10.33
C LEU A 139 -6.63 12.45 -10.01
N VAL A 140 -6.40 11.60 -10.99
CA VAL A 140 -5.71 10.30 -10.85
C VAL A 140 -4.45 10.25 -11.71
N SER A 141 -3.50 9.42 -11.32
CA SER A 141 -2.33 9.10 -12.14
C SER A 141 -2.39 7.64 -12.59
N PRO A 142 -1.95 7.33 -13.81
CA PRO A 142 -1.83 5.94 -14.24
C PRO A 142 -0.98 5.14 -13.27
N SER A 143 -1.50 4.05 -12.74
CA SER A 143 -0.78 3.12 -11.87
C SER A 143 -0.26 1.90 -12.62
N ASN A 144 -0.93 1.51 -13.69
CA ASN A 144 -0.44 0.54 -14.66
C ASN A 144 0.28 1.30 -15.79
N PHE A 145 1.57 1.47 -15.67
CA PHE A 145 2.37 2.25 -16.63
C PHE A 145 2.43 1.63 -18.01
N GLN A 146 2.35 0.31 -18.14
CA GLN A 146 2.34 -0.37 -19.43
C GLN A 146 1.07 -0.04 -20.23
N LYS A 147 -0.08 -0.02 -19.55
CA LYS A 147 -1.38 0.28 -20.15
C LYS A 147 -1.73 1.77 -20.11
N LYS A 148 -0.93 2.60 -19.44
CA LYS A 148 -1.21 4.03 -19.16
C LYS A 148 -2.61 4.23 -18.55
N ASP A 149 -2.99 3.34 -17.64
CA ASP A 149 -4.31 3.28 -17.03
C ASP A 149 -4.22 2.93 -15.53
N LEU A 150 -5.35 2.87 -14.84
CA LEU A 150 -5.43 2.34 -13.49
C LEU A 150 -5.55 0.81 -13.52
N PHE A 151 -5.16 0.15 -12.43
CA PHE A 151 -5.45 -1.27 -12.25
C PHE A 151 -6.96 -1.51 -12.11
N LEU A 152 -7.42 -2.67 -12.53
CA LEU A 152 -8.85 -3.00 -12.54
C LEU A 152 -9.48 -2.89 -11.14
N PHE A 153 -8.78 -3.34 -10.10
CA PHE A 153 -9.31 -3.24 -8.73
C PHE A 153 -9.61 -1.80 -8.30
N VAL A 154 -8.86 -0.80 -8.79
CA VAL A 154 -9.15 0.61 -8.50
C VAL A 154 -10.51 1.00 -9.07
N TYR A 155 -10.75 0.67 -10.33
CA TYR A 155 -12.04 0.91 -10.98
C TYR A 155 -13.19 0.20 -10.29
N ASP A 156 -12.98 -1.05 -9.86
CA ASP A 156 -14.00 -1.84 -9.20
C ASP A 156 -14.43 -1.20 -7.86
N PHE A 157 -13.47 -0.79 -7.03
CA PHE A 157 -13.79 -0.09 -5.78
C PHE A 157 -14.51 1.24 -6.01
N LEU A 158 -14.06 2.00 -6.99
CA LEU A 158 -14.71 3.27 -7.35
C LEU A 158 -16.15 3.02 -7.85
N ALA A 159 -16.35 1.99 -8.67
CA ALA A 159 -17.69 1.62 -9.17
C ALA A 159 -18.63 1.15 -8.04
N ILE A 160 -18.15 0.38 -7.06
CA ILE A 160 -18.90 -0.01 -5.86
C ILE A 160 -19.39 1.24 -5.10
N LEU A 161 -18.60 2.32 -5.09
CA LEU A 161 -18.94 3.61 -4.49
C LEU A 161 -19.67 4.55 -5.46
N ASN A 162 -20.18 4.03 -6.57
CA ASN A 162 -20.89 4.79 -7.61
C ASN A 162 -20.10 5.95 -8.23
N ILE A 163 -18.76 5.84 -8.24
CA ILE A 163 -17.86 6.77 -8.93
C ILE A 163 -17.56 6.20 -10.32
N LYS A 164 -17.94 6.94 -11.35
CA LYS A 164 -17.84 6.50 -12.74
C LYS A 164 -16.49 6.88 -13.35
N LYS A 165 -16.10 6.24 -14.44
CA LYS A 165 -14.92 6.64 -15.22
C LYS A 165 -14.97 8.10 -15.68
N SER A 166 -16.18 8.64 -15.94
CA SER A 166 -16.38 10.05 -16.28
C SER A 166 -16.09 11.04 -15.14
N ASP A 167 -16.02 10.53 -13.90
CA ASP A 167 -15.62 11.32 -12.72
C ASP A 167 -14.11 11.37 -12.54
N LEU A 168 -13.32 10.70 -13.40
CA LEU A 168 -11.87 10.67 -13.34
C LEU A 168 -11.27 11.61 -14.37
N VAL A 169 -10.21 12.28 -13.98
CA VAL A 169 -9.33 13.07 -14.85
C VAL A 169 -7.92 12.54 -14.68
N PHE A 170 -7.32 12.09 -15.75
CA PHE A 170 -5.93 11.64 -15.70
C PHE A 170 -4.99 12.83 -15.68
N LEU A 171 -3.98 12.72 -14.84
CA LEU A 171 -2.93 13.70 -14.71
C LEU A 171 -2.18 13.90 -16.02
N ASP A 172 -1.99 15.19 -16.35
CA ASP A 172 -1.12 15.63 -17.43
C ASP A 172 -0.14 16.69 -16.89
N SER A 173 1.14 16.44 -17.04
CA SER A 173 2.20 17.34 -16.56
C SER A 173 2.35 18.63 -17.38
N SER A 174 1.68 18.74 -18.52
CA SER A 174 1.60 19.95 -19.34
C SER A 174 0.39 20.85 -18.97
N VAL A 175 -0.40 20.46 -17.98
CA VAL A 175 -1.63 21.15 -17.58
C VAL A 175 -1.43 21.87 -16.26
N LEU A 176 -1.87 23.15 -16.23
CA LEU A 176 -2.09 23.92 -15.00
C LEU A 176 -3.49 23.66 -14.48
N TYR A 177 -3.59 23.25 -13.23
CA TYR A 177 -4.87 22.97 -12.56
C TYR A 177 -5.27 24.15 -11.70
N SER A 178 -6.34 24.87 -12.11
CA SER A 178 -6.74 26.11 -11.45
C SER A 178 -7.33 25.91 -10.07
N GLU A 179 -7.92 24.74 -9.80
CA GLU A 179 -8.57 24.45 -8.53
C GLU A 179 -8.40 22.98 -8.15
N LEU A 180 -7.59 22.72 -7.10
CA LEU A 180 -7.32 21.39 -6.61
C LEU A 180 -7.60 21.29 -5.11
N TYR A 181 -8.50 20.38 -4.73
CA TYR A 181 -8.77 20.04 -3.34
C TYR A 181 -7.85 18.91 -2.87
N VAL A 182 -7.29 19.09 -1.70
CA VAL A 182 -6.40 18.12 -1.04
C VAL A 182 -6.90 17.90 0.39
N SER A 183 -6.82 16.69 0.89
CA SER A 183 -7.20 16.36 2.26
C SER A 183 -6.10 15.59 3.00
N ASN A 184 -6.23 15.52 4.33
CA ASN A 184 -5.36 14.68 5.13
C ASN A 184 -5.69 13.19 4.98
N SER A 185 -4.72 12.35 5.32
CA SER A 185 -4.94 10.92 5.43
C SER A 185 -5.84 10.58 6.61
N LEU A 186 -6.72 9.61 6.43
CA LEU A 186 -7.64 9.12 7.44
C LEU A 186 -7.14 7.84 8.12
N THR A 187 -6.10 7.22 7.58
CA THR A 187 -5.49 5.97 8.08
C THR A 187 -4.10 6.18 8.66
N HIS A 188 -3.43 7.27 8.27
CA HIS A 188 -2.12 7.63 8.82
C HIS A 188 -2.26 8.85 9.71
N SER A 189 -1.66 8.78 10.89
CA SER A 189 -1.23 9.95 11.63
C SER A 189 0.29 9.95 11.64
N GLY A 190 0.93 11.04 12.01
CA GLY A 190 2.38 11.10 12.17
C GLY A 190 2.95 10.01 13.09
N LYS A 191 2.09 9.27 13.80
CA LYS A 191 2.38 8.09 14.59
C LYS A 191 1.67 6.90 13.96
N SER A 192 2.42 5.93 13.44
CA SER A 192 1.90 4.71 12.81
C SER A 192 1.09 3.79 13.73
N GLU A 193 0.98 4.13 15.01
CA GLU A 193 0.32 3.35 16.06
C GLU A 193 -1.09 3.88 16.40
N VAL A 194 -1.52 4.95 15.75
CA VAL A 194 -2.86 5.51 15.98
C VAL A 194 -3.84 4.85 15.04
N ALA A 195 -4.93 4.31 15.61
CA ALA A 195 -5.99 3.70 14.82
C ALA A 195 -6.60 4.69 13.81
N PRO A 196 -7.07 4.23 12.65
CA PRO A 196 -7.85 5.03 11.73
C PRO A 196 -9.10 5.60 12.41
N ARG A 197 -9.63 6.65 11.84
CA ARG A 197 -10.92 7.19 12.24
C ARG A 197 -12.06 6.19 11.99
N GLU A 198 -13.10 6.27 12.82
CA GLU A 198 -14.23 5.35 12.77
C GLU A 198 -15.00 5.43 11.45
N GLU A 199 -15.08 6.60 10.86
CA GLU A 199 -15.75 6.84 9.58
C GLU A 199 -15.18 6.00 8.43
N ILE A 200 -13.91 5.61 8.55
CA ILE A 200 -13.28 4.75 7.55
C ILE A 200 -13.84 3.33 7.61
N TYR A 201 -14.10 2.83 8.80
CA TYR A 201 -14.73 1.53 8.95
C TYR A 201 -16.20 1.54 8.49
N HIS A 202 -16.89 2.68 8.62
CA HIS A 202 -18.21 2.87 8.02
C HIS A 202 -18.13 2.82 6.50
N LEU A 203 -17.17 3.50 5.88
CA LEU A 203 -16.93 3.43 4.43
C LEU A 203 -16.67 1.99 3.97
N PHE A 204 -15.84 1.24 4.69
CA PHE A 204 -15.59 -0.17 4.36
C PHE A 204 -16.82 -1.04 4.52
N ASN A 205 -17.68 -0.76 5.50
CA ASN A 205 -18.95 -1.46 5.64
C ASN A 205 -19.91 -1.14 4.49
N GLU A 206 -20.00 0.10 4.03
CA GLU A 206 -20.79 0.46 2.84
C GLU A 206 -20.30 -0.31 1.60
N ILE A 207 -18.98 -0.33 1.38
CA ILE A 207 -18.36 -1.10 0.29
C ILE A 207 -18.72 -2.59 0.42
N LYS A 208 -18.61 -3.16 1.61
CA LYS A 208 -18.94 -4.56 1.89
C LYS A 208 -20.39 -4.88 1.52
N PHE A 209 -21.35 -4.12 2.04
CA PHE A 209 -22.76 -4.38 1.79
C PHE A 209 -23.12 -4.20 0.32
N THR A 210 -22.57 -3.20 -0.35
CA THR A 210 -22.78 -3.03 -1.78
C THR A 210 -22.18 -4.18 -2.57
N ALA A 211 -20.95 -4.61 -2.29
CA ALA A 211 -20.33 -5.73 -2.97
C ALA A 211 -21.11 -7.04 -2.74
N MET A 212 -21.56 -7.29 -1.52
CA MET A 212 -22.38 -8.47 -1.21
C MET A 212 -23.70 -8.49 -1.99
N SER A 213 -24.34 -7.34 -2.16
CA SER A 213 -25.60 -7.24 -2.94
C SER A 213 -25.38 -7.47 -4.45
N LEU A 214 -24.19 -7.16 -4.94
CA LEU A 214 -23.80 -7.35 -6.35
C LEU A 214 -23.26 -8.75 -6.64
N CYS A 215 -22.83 -9.49 -5.62
CA CYS A 215 -22.26 -10.82 -5.78
C CYS A 215 -23.34 -11.84 -6.13
N LYS A 216 -23.19 -12.47 -7.31
CA LYS A 216 -24.13 -13.49 -7.79
C LYS A 216 -23.80 -14.91 -7.32
N LYS A 217 -22.67 -15.11 -6.64
CA LYS A 217 -22.26 -16.42 -6.14
C LYS A 217 -22.89 -16.67 -4.75
N ASP A 218 -23.65 -17.71 -4.65
CA ASP A 218 -24.31 -18.12 -3.40
C ASP A 218 -23.44 -19.04 -2.53
N ASP A 219 -22.38 -19.61 -3.09
CA ASP A 219 -21.48 -20.51 -2.38
C ASP A 219 -20.83 -19.83 -1.19
N VAL A 220 -21.10 -20.35 0.01
CA VAL A 220 -20.55 -19.85 1.25
C VAL A 220 -19.36 -20.71 1.66
N ILE A 221 -18.16 -20.26 1.36
CA ILE A 221 -16.94 -20.88 1.88
C ILE A 221 -16.67 -20.28 3.26
N LYS A 222 -16.82 -21.09 4.31
CA LYS A 222 -16.72 -20.62 5.69
C LYS A 222 -15.28 -20.59 6.23
N LYS A 223 -14.44 -21.53 5.75
CA LYS A 223 -13.05 -21.68 6.19
C LYS A 223 -12.12 -21.46 5.01
N ILE A 224 -11.31 -20.41 5.10
CA ILE A 224 -10.40 -20.02 4.02
C ILE A 224 -8.95 -19.93 4.50
N TYR A 225 -8.04 -20.37 3.64
CA TYR A 225 -6.63 -20.10 3.76
C TYR A 225 -6.20 -19.13 2.66
N VAL A 226 -5.69 -17.97 3.03
CA VAL A 226 -5.22 -16.94 2.09
C VAL A 226 -3.78 -17.25 1.71
N SER A 227 -3.61 -17.87 0.57
CA SER A 227 -2.32 -18.35 0.06
C SER A 227 -1.45 -17.22 -0.49
N ARG A 228 -0.15 -17.41 -0.41
CA ARG A 228 0.86 -16.59 -1.06
C ARG A 228 1.58 -17.32 -2.19
N ARG A 229 1.19 -18.55 -2.53
CA ARG A 229 1.78 -19.35 -3.62
C ARG A 229 1.38 -18.85 -5.01
N THR A 230 1.33 -17.53 -5.20
CA THR A 230 0.86 -16.87 -6.43
C THR A 230 1.69 -17.21 -7.66
N TRP A 231 2.91 -17.69 -7.48
CA TRP A 231 3.73 -18.25 -8.58
C TRP A 231 3.13 -19.48 -9.25
N LEU A 232 2.12 -20.12 -8.64
CA LEU A 232 1.37 -21.19 -9.26
C LEU A 232 0.42 -20.70 -10.36
N HIS A 233 0.16 -19.38 -10.40
CA HIS A 233 -0.71 -18.72 -11.36
C HIS A 233 0.11 -17.68 -12.12
N ASN A 234 0.61 -18.04 -13.29
CA ASN A 234 1.56 -17.23 -14.05
C ASN A 234 0.96 -15.97 -14.69
N ASP A 235 -0.34 -15.71 -14.57
CA ASP A 235 -1.02 -14.74 -15.42
C ASP A 235 -1.89 -13.77 -14.61
N VAL A 236 -1.25 -12.94 -13.79
CA VAL A 236 -2.00 -12.00 -12.95
C VAL A 236 -1.64 -10.55 -13.27
N ASP A 237 -1.98 -10.12 -14.47
CA ASP A 237 -1.76 -8.76 -14.97
C ASP A 237 -2.48 -7.66 -14.16
N ASN A 238 -3.41 -8.01 -13.27
CA ASN A 238 -4.33 -7.07 -12.64
C ASN A 238 -4.18 -6.89 -11.12
N ILE A 239 -3.14 -7.44 -10.49
CA ILE A 239 -2.98 -7.37 -9.03
C ILE A 239 -2.10 -6.22 -8.54
N GLY A 240 -1.71 -5.32 -9.41
CA GLY A 240 -0.78 -4.26 -9.08
C GLY A 240 0.66 -4.77 -9.00
N THR A 241 1.47 -4.08 -8.24
CA THR A 241 2.85 -4.50 -8.02
C THR A 241 2.90 -5.81 -7.24
N ASN A 242 3.41 -6.85 -7.89
CA ASN A 242 3.44 -8.19 -7.31
C ASN A 242 4.66 -8.39 -6.40
N TYR A 243 4.46 -8.27 -5.11
CA TYR A 243 5.47 -8.59 -4.10
C TYR A 243 5.34 -10.01 -3.53
N THR A 244 4.49 -10.86 -4.10
CA THR A 244 4.22 -12.20 -3.56
C THR A 244 5.40 -13.14 -3.70
N GLN A 245 6.29 -12.90 -4.65
CA GLN A 245 7.56 -13.64 -4.79
C GLN A 245 8.55 -13.37 -3.65
N ARG A 246 8.29 -12.36 -2.82
CA ARG A 246 9.08 -12.03 -1.63
C ARG A 246 8.47 -12.66 -0.39
N ARG A 247 9.26 -12.94 0.63
CA ARG A 247 8.79 -13.54 1.89
C ARG A 247 8.09 -14.89 1.65
N VAL A 248 8.68 -15.74 0.83
CA VAL A 248 8.12 -17.05 0.53
C VAL A 248 8.17 -17.93 1.76
N LEU A 249 7.02 -18.47 2.19
CA LEU A 249 6.95 -19.52 3.19
C LEU A 249 7.36 -20.85 2.53
N GLN A 250 8.48 -21.43 2.96
CA GLN A 250 9.07 -22.56 2.26
C GLN A 250 8.30 -23.88 2.46
N ASN A 251 7.64 -24.02 3.60
CA ASN A 251 6.82 -25.18 3.91
C ASN A 251 5.30 -24.89 3.80
N GLU A 252 4.91 -23.96 2.92
CA GLU A 252 3.51 -23.63 2.70
C GLU A 252 2.71 -24.81 2.13
N ASP A 253 3.33 -25.70 1.35
CA ASP A 253 2.68 -26.90 0.82
C ASP A 253 2.23 -27.84 1.93
N GLU A 254 3.05 -28.03 2.98
CA GLU A 254 2.70 -28.83 4.16
C GLU A 254 1.53 -28.18 4.92
N LEU A 255 1.57 -26.86 5.08
CA LEU A 255 0.50 -26.11 5.71
C LEU A 255 -0.83 -26.25 4.95
N VAL A 256 -0.82 -26.07 3.63
CA VAL A 256 -2.00 -26.21 2.78
C VAL A 256 -2.58 -27.63 2.88
N SER A 257 -1.71 -28.64 2.79
CA SER A 257 -2.13 -30.04 2.92
C SER A 257 -2.80 -30.31 4.27
N PHE A 258 -2.23 -29.82 5.36
CA PHE A 258 -2.82 -29.94 6.70
C PHE A 258 -4.17 -29.22 6.78
N LEU A 259 -4.26 -27.97 6.34
CA LEU A 259 -5.48 -27.17 6.42
C LEU A 259 -6.60 -27.75 5.57
N SER A 260 -6.29 -28.33 4.42
CA SER A 260 -7.26 -29.04 3.58
C SER A 260 -7.95 -30.20 4.35
N THR A 261 -7.19 -30.96 5.17
CA THR A 261 -7.80 -32.01 6.03
C THR A 261 -8.72 -31.46 7.10
N LYS A 262 -8.67 -30.15 7.38
CA LYS A 262 -9.52 -29.43 8.36
C LYS A 262 -10.67 -28.67 7.71
N GLY A 263 -10.86 -28.87 6.40
CA GLY A 263 -11.94 -28.28 5.64
C GLY A 263 -11.70 -26.82 5.23
N TYR A 264 -10.45 -26.35 5.27
CA TYR A 264 -10.11 -25.05 4.72
C TYR A 264 -9.93 -25.13 3.20
N VAL A 265 -10.43 -24.13 2.52
CA VAL A 265 -10.24 -23.94 1.09
C VAL A 265 -9.11 -22.94 0.89
N GLU A 266 -8.08 -23.35 0.14
CA GLU A 266 -7.03 -22.43 -0.28
C GLU A 266 -7.59 -21.43 -1.29
N ILE A 267 -7.36 -20.15 -1.04
CA ILE A 267 -7.78 -19.09 -1.94
C ILE A 267 -6.59 -18.23 -2.36
N PHE A 268 -6.63 -17.83 -3.61
CA PHE A 268 -5.72 -16.84 -4.19
C PHE A 268 -6.53 -15.56 -4.39
N SER A 269 -6.37 -14.63 -3.46
CA SER A 269 -7.20 -13.40 -3.44
C SER A 269 -7.10 -12.60 -4.73
N GLU A 270 -5.97 -12.66 -5.41
CA GLU A 270 -5.71 -12.01 -6.69
C GLU A 270 -6.49 -12.62 -7.87
N SER A 271 -6.86 -13.88 -7.78
CA SER A 271 -7.64 -14.56 -8.83
C SER A 271 -9.14 -14.26 -8.77
N LEU A 272 -9.59 -13.59 -7.72
CA LEU A 272 -10.99 -13.23 -7.51
C LEU A 272 -11.25 -11.81 -8.03
N SER A 273 -12.41 -11.57 -8.60
CA SER A 273 -12.89 -10.21 -8.81
C SER A 273 -13.02 -9.48 -7.47
N THR A 274 -12.99 -8.16 -7.48
CA THR A 274 -13.11 -7.35 -6.27
C THR A 274 -14.40 -7.66 -5.50
N ILE A 275 -15.52 -7.82 -6.20
CA ILE A 275 -16.83 -8.15 -5.60
C ILE A 275 -16.80 -9.53 -4.95
N GLU A 276 -16.30 -10.55 -5.64
CA GLU A 276 -16.18 -11.91 -5.11
C GLU A 276 -15.25 -11.95 -3.89
N ARG A 277 -14.12 -11.26 -3.95
CA ARG A 277 -13.15 -11.17 -2.87
C ARG A 277 -13.77 -10.56 -1.61
N ILE A 278 -14.42 -9.41 -1.73
CA ILE A 278 -15.09 -8.74 -0.61
C ILE A 278 -16.19 -9.66 -0.04
N SER A 279 -17.01 -10.25 -0.90
CA SER A 279 -18.10 -11.12 -0.48
C SER A 279 -17.59 -12.38 0.23
N LEU A 280 -16.50 -12.97 -0.25
CA LEU A 280 -15.88 -14.15 0.37
C LEU A 280 -15.40 -13.83 1.80
N PHE A 281 -14.63 -12.74 1.97
CA PHE A 281 -14.15 -12.35 3.29
C PHE A 281 -15.29 -11.93 4.23
N ALA A 282 -16.35 -11.32 3.71
CA ALA A 282 -17.53 -10.94 4.50
C ALA A 282 -18.29 -12.15 5.06
N LYS A 283 -18.30 -13.29 4.34
CA LYS A 283 -19.02 -14.52 4.68
C LYS A 283 -18.14 -15.55 5.40
N ALA A 284 -16.81 -15.42 5.33
CA ALA A 284 -15.88 -16.36 5.97
C ALA A 284 -15.99 -16.28 7.50
N GLU A 285 -16.08 -17.44 8.14
CA GLU A 285 -16.14 -17.59 9.60
C GLU A 285 -14.73 -17.78 10.19
N MET A 286 -13.87 -18.52 9.49
CA MET A 286 -12.50 -18.82 9.91
C MET A 286 -11.53 -18.49 8.77
N ILE A 287 -10.58 -17.64 9.06
CA ILE A 287 -9.60 -17.14 8.10
C ILE A 287 -8.20 -17.44 8.64
N ILE A 288 -7.38 -18.07 7.84
CA ILE A 288 -5.95 -18.26 8.13
C ILE A 288 -5.16 -17.66 6.97
N GLY A 289 -4.05 -17.02 7.26
CA GLY A 289 -3.17 -16.53 6.20
C GLY A 289 -1.85 -16.00 6.74
N THR A 290 -0.88 -15.93 5.86
CA THR A 290 0.41 -15.33 6.20
C THR A 290 0.32 -13.81 6.14
N SER A 291 1.06 -13.13 7.03
CA SER A 291 1.09 -11.67 7.07
C SER A 291 1.47 -11.08 5.69
N GLY A 292 0.60 -10.25 5.15
CA GLY A 292 0.76 -9.67 3.81
C GLY A 292 -0.48 -8.99 3.26
N GLY A 293 -0.34 -8.44 2.05
CA GLY A 293 -1.37 -7.62 1.42
C GLY A 293 -2.72 -8.30 1.22
N GLY A 294 -2.75 -9.62 1.00
CA GLY A 294 -4.02 -10.38 0.84
C GLY A 294 -4.93 -10.31 2.07
N LEU A 295 -4.34 -10.24 3.28
CA LEU A 295 -5.11 -10.15 4.52
C LEU A 295 -5.77 -8.78 4.76
N VAL A 296 -5.48 -7.74 3.98
CA VAL A 296 -6.19 -6.46 4.10
C VAL A 296 -7.71 -6.63 3.89
N ASN A 297 -8.11 -7.65 3.14
CA ASN A 297 -9.52 -7.94 2.88
C ASN A 297 -10.32 -8.33 4.14
N THR A 298 -9.65 -8.69 5.24
CA THR A 298 -10.30 -8.93 6.53
C THR A 298 -11.00 -7.68 7.09
N ILE A 299 -10.68 -6.49 6.57
CA ILE A 299 -11.40 -5.26 6.89
C ILE A 299 -12.89 -5.35 6.50
N PHE A 300 -13.24 -6.23 5.53
CA PHE A 300 -14.61 -6.51 5.11
C PHE A 300 -15.25 -7.67 5.88
N SER A 301 -14.51 -8.35 6.76
CA SER A 301 -15.03 -9.52 7.51
C SER A 301 -16.08 -9.13 8.54
N SER A 302 -16.75 -10.13 9.08
CA SER A 302 -17.67 -10.00 10.21
C SER A 302 -16.90 -9.93 11.53
N LYS A 303 -17.42 -9.21 12.52
CA LYS A 303 -16.90 -9.24 13.90
C LYS A 303 -16.92 -10.62 14.56
N GLN A 304 -17.68 -11.56 13.99
CA GLN A 304 -17.76 -12.93 14.43
C GLN A 304 -16.72 -13.85 13.78
N SER A 305 -16.02 -13.36 12.76
CA SER A 305 -14.99 -14.13 12.08
C SER A 305 -13.74 -14.24 12.94
N SER A 306 -13.12 -15.41 12.95
CA SER A 306 -11.82 -15.66 13.57
C SER A 306 -10.73 -15.55 12.51
N LEU A 307 -9.61 -14.89 12.87
CA LEU A 307 -8.45 -14.73 12.00
C LEU A 307 -7.19 -15.23 12.71
N LEU A 308 -6.50 -16.18 12.11
CA LEU A 308 -5.14 -16.58 12.52
C LEU A 308 -4.13 -16.02 11.52
N VAL A 309 -3.31 -15.08 11.97
CA VAL A 309 -2.23 -14.49 11.18
C VAL A 309 -0.94 -15.23 11.46
N ILE A 310 -0.37 -15.84 10.45
CA ILE A 310 0.96 -16.44 10.53
C ILE A 310 1.98 -15.37 10.17
N ASN A 311 2.70 -14.87 11.16
CA ASN A 311 3.66 -13.79 10.96
C ASN A 311 4.95 -14.29 10.33
N SER A 312 5.34 -13.69 9.22
CA SER A 312 6.70 -13.84 8.75
C SER A 312 7.67 -13.07 9.66
N PRO A 313 8.89 -13.54 9.88
CA PRO A 313 9.85 -12.82 10.71
C PRO A 313 9.97 -11.34 10.33
N LEU A 314 10.10 -10.45 11.31
CA LEU A 314 10.23 -9.00 11.17
C LEU A 314 8.99 -8.25 10.62
N PHE A 315 7.99 -8.94 10.06
CA PHE A 315 6.89 -8.24 9.39
C PHE A 315 6.07 -7.37 10.36
N ASP A 316 5.66 -7.92 11.48
CA ASP A 316 4.84 -7.20 12.45
C ASP A 316 5.56 -5.99 13.05
N ASN A 317 6.86 -6.13 13.32
CA ASN A 317 7.69 -5.04 13.84
C ASN A 317 7.75 -3.83 12.90
N ILE A 318 7.73 -4.09 11.58
CA ILE A 318 7.86 -3.04 10.56
C ILE A 318 6.49 -2.50 10.15
N ASN A 319 5.46 -3.35 10.19
CA ASN A 319 4.15 -3.07 9.61
C ASN A 319 3.00 -3.18 10.63
N ARG A 320 3.18 -2.70 11.85
CA ARG A 320 2.17 -2.76 12.94
C ARG A 320 0.79 -2.25 12.52
N ARG A 321 0.72 -1.29 11.61
CA ARG A 321 -0.54 -0.74 11.09
C ARG A 321 -1.44 -1.79 10.42
N PHE A 322 -0.90 -2.93 9.96
CA PHE A 322 -1.71 -4.02 9.43
C PHE A 322 -2.73 -4.54 10.43
N ARG A 323 -2.43 -4.46 11.73
CA ARG A 323 -3.35 -4.85 12.81
C ARG A 323 -4.68 -4.08 12.77
N PHE A 324 -4.67 -2.84 12.28
CA PHE A 324 -5.90 -2.06 12.14
C PHE A 324 -6.81 -2.58 11.02
N SER A 325 -6.27 -3.23 10.00
CA SER A 325 -7.08 -3.89 8.97
C SER A 325 -7.78 -5.15 9.48
N TYR A 326 -7.34 -5.70 10.62
CA TYR A 326 -7.90 -6.91 11.24
C TYR A 326 -9.01 -6.61 12.26
N ARG A 327 -9.33 -5.34 12.51
CA ARG A 327 -10.26 -4.89 13.54
C ARG A 327 -11.62 -5.60 13.54
N ASN A 328 -12.09 -6.01 12.38
CA ASN A 328 -13.38 -6.68 12.22
C ASN A 328 -13.31 -8.19 12.44
N THR A 329 -12.26 -8.70 13.09
CA THR A 329 -12.10 -10.12 13.34
C THR A 329 -11.59 -10.35 14.78
N ASN A 330 -11.84 -11.55 15.30
CA ASN A 330 -11.16 -12.06 16.48
C ASN A 330 -9.79 -12.55 16.03
N VAL A 331 -8.75 -11.73 16.20
CA VAL A 331 -7.42 -12.01 15.65
C VAL A 331 -6.53 -12.72 16.65
N SER A 332 -5.87 -13.78 16.18
CA SER A 332 -4.77 -14.47 16.86
C SER A 332 -3.52 -14.45 15.98
N PHE A 333 -2.35 -14.51 16.59
CA PHE A 333 -1.07 -14.49 15.87
C PHE A 333 -0.27 -15.76 16.15
N PHE A 334 0.34 -16.27 15.09
CA PHE A 334 1.30 -17.37 15.16
C PHE A 334 2.68 -16.84 14.79
N ASP A 335 3.61 -16.86 15.79
CA ASP A 335 4.93 -16.24 15.70
C ASP A 335 6.08 -17.26 15.73
N PHE A 336 5.78 -18.57 15.76
CA PHE A 336 6.82 -19.63 15.71
C PHE A 336 7.33 -19.81 14.26
N THR A 337 8.02 -18.78 13.81
CA THR A 337 8.55 -18.67 12.45
C THR A 337 10.01 -18.22 12.50
N LYS A 338 10.79 -18.66 11.53
CA LYS A 338 12.21 -18.27 11.43
C LYS A 338 12.61 -18.07 9.98
N HIS A 339 13.63 -17.26 9.75
CA HIS A 339 14.29 -17.24 8.46
C HIS A 339 14.97 -18.60 8.20
N LEU A 340 15.17 -18.91 6.93
CA LEU A 340 15.95 -20.11 6.59
C LEU A 340 17.35 -20.00 7.16
N ASP A 341 17.88 -21.14 7.60
CA ASP A 341 19.23 -21.22 8.14
C ASP A 341 20.29 -20.72 7.15
N GLU A 342 21.37 -20.18 7.71
CA GLU A 342 22.57 -19.80 6.98
C GLU A 342 23.05 -20.94 6.09
N GLY A 343 23.58 -20.64 4.92
CA GLY A 343 24.06 -21.60 3.95
C GLY A 343 23.14 -21.91 2.77
N HIS A 344 21.88 -21.48 2.82
CA HIS A 344 20.97 -21.57 1.69
C HIS A 344 20.91 -20.24 0.95
N PHE A 345 21.67 -20.09 -0.12
CA PHE A 345 21.56 -18.92 -1.00
C PHE A 345 20.29 -19.03 -1.86
N LYS A 346 19.21 -18.45 -1.38
CA LYS A 346 17.94 -18.38 -2.10
C LYS A 346 17.62 -16.95 -2.50
N LYS A 347 16.79 -16.81 -3.51
CA LYS A 347 16.30 -15.51 -3.98
C LYS A 347 15.71 -14.69 -2.81
N TYR A 348 16.03 -13.40 -2.79
CA TYR A 348 15.68 -12.44 -1.74
C TYR A 348 16.36 -12.62 -0.36
N MET A 349 17.30 -13.54 -0.22
CA MET A 349 18.17 -13.54 0.95
C MET A 349 19.20 -12.41 0.89
N ARG A 350 19.54 -11.87 2.04
CA ARG A 350 20.60 -10.87 2.15
C ARG A 350 21.96 -11.53 2.19
N VAL A 351 22.91 -10.89 1.53
CA VAL A 351 24.31 -11.31 1.51
C VAL A 351 25.23 -10.10 1.65
N GLU A 352 26.37 -10.34 2.28
CA GLU A 352 27.52 -9.46 2.25
C GLU A 352 28.55 -9.98 1.27
N VAL A 353 29.16 -9.08 0.49
CA VAL A 353 30.33 -9.35 -0.35
C VAL A 353 31.48 -8.52 0.21
N PRO A 354 32.26 -9.07 1.17
CA PRO A 354 33.27 -8.29 1.90
C PRO A 354 34.34 -7.66 1.00
N SER A 355 34.79 -8.39 -0.03
CA SER A 355 35.78 -7.92 -0.99
C SER A 355 35.37 -6.66 -1.77
N MET A 356 34.07 -6.43 -1.87
CA MET A 356 33.47 -5.28 -2.58
C MET A 356 32.84 -4.28 -1.65
N ASN A 357 32.81 -4.56 -0.34
CA ASN A 357 32.09 -3.74 0.65
C ASN A 357 30.62 -3.52 0.34
N ILE A 358 29.95 -4.54 -0.18
CA ILE A 358 28.55 -4.51 -0.62
C ILE A 358 27.70 -5.37 0.31
N ILE A 359 26.50 -4.88 0.63
CA ILE A 359 25.39 -5.64 1.19
C ILE A 359 24.22 -5.53 0.22
N GLY A 360 23.65 -6.65 -0.18
CA GLY A 360 22.52 -6.66 -1.11
C GLY A 360 21.60 -7.86 -0.93
N GLU A 361 20.59 -7.92 -1.79
CA GLU A 361 19.65 -9.06 -1.88
C GLU A 361 19.95 -9.89 -3.13
N ILE A 362 19.88 -11.20 -3.00
CA ILE A 362 19.97 -12.13 -4.15
C ILE A 362 18.69 -11.98 -4.97
N ILE A 363 18.80 -11.56 -6.21
CA ILE A 363 17.66 -11.43 -7.13
C ILE A 363 17.60 -12.60 -8.12
N ASP A 364 18.74 -13.27 -8.38
CA ASP A 364 18.78 -14.47 -9.19
C ASP A 364 20.03 -15.30 -8.90
N LYS A 365 20.04 -16.54 -9.41
CA LYS A 365 21.18 -17.46 -9.33
C LYS A 365 21.47 -18.00 -10.72
N ILE A 366 22.68 -17.76 -11.20
CA ILE A 366 23.15 -18.16 -12.52
C ILE A 366 24.38 -19.08 -12.33
N ASN A 367 24.19 -20.38 -12.49
CA ASN A 367 25.20 -21.39 -12.19
C ASN A 367 25.70 -21.25 -10.74
N ASP A 368 27.00 -21.03 -10.54
CA ASP A 368 27.64 -20.85 -9.25
C ASP A 368 27.82 -19.37 -8.85
N GLN A 369 27.14 -18.50 -9.55
CA GLN A 369 27.14 -17.07 -9.28
C GLN A 369 25.78 -16.58 -8.79
N LEU A 370 25.79 -15.55 -7.96
CA LEU A 370 24.62 -14.88 -7.44
C LEU A 370 24.49 -13.50 -8.10
N LEU A 371 23.35 -13.23 -8.69
CA LEU A 371 22.99 -11.87 -9.10
C LEU A 371 22.46 -11.12 -7.88
N ILE A 372 23.17 -10.08 -7.47
CA ILE A 372 22.90 -9.35 -6.24
C ILE A 372 22.46 -7.94 -6.62
N SER A 373 21.30 -7.53 -6.11
CA SER A 373 20.84 -6.15 -6.13
C SER A 373 21.29 -5.46 -4.84
N TYR A 374 21.97 -4.34 -4.98
CA TYR A 374 22.52 -3.59 -3.86
C TYR A 374 22.38 -2.10 -4.06
N THR A 375 22.50 -1.35 -2.97
CA THR A 375 22.60 0.09 -3.01
C THR A 375 24.06 0.51 -2.82
N SER A 376 24.45 1.63 -3.37
CA SER A 376 25.84 2.12 -3.33
C SER A 376 26.36 2.48 -1.92
N THR A 377 25.55 2.29 -0.87
CA THR A 377 25.94 2.60 0.51
C THR A 377 25.52 1.48 1.48
N LYS A 378 26.34 1.19 2.48
CA LYS A 378 26.02 0.28 3.60
C LYS A 378 24.80 0.69 4.42
N LEU A 379 24.31 1.90 4.25
CA LEU A 379 23.10 2.46 4.88
C LEU A 379 21.81 2.02 4.23
N ALA A 380 21.83 1.05 3.38
CA ALA A 380 20.71 0.50 2.68
C ALA A 380 19.82 -0.40 3.52
N GLY A 381 19.42 0.04 4.65
CA GLY A 381 18.11 -0.33 5.15
C GLY A 381 17.09 0.38 4.28
N TRP A 382 16.26 -0.36 3.61
CA TRP A 382 15.01 0.06 2.95
C TRP A 382 14.88 1.56 2.62
N ASN A 383 15.87 2.17 2.05
CA ASN A 383 15.76 3.50 1.53
C ASN A 383 15.39 3.35 0.05
N SER A 384 14.08 3.30 -0.18
CA SER A 384 13.44 3.21 -1.50
C SER A 384 13.91 4.25 -2.53
N LYS A 385 14.85 5.09 -2.18
CA LYS A 385 15.29 6.27 -2.90
C LYS A 385 16.65 6.11 -3.56
N LEU A 386 17.38 5.03 -3.25
CA LEU A 386 18.69 4.80 -3.82
C LEU A 386 18.55 3.95 -5.09
N LYS A 387 19.25 4.39 -6.13
CA LYS A 387 19.35 3.64 -7.37
C LYS A 387 19.93 2.26 -7.04
N LEU A 388 19.16 1.21 -7.29
CA LEU A 388 19.65 -0.15 -7.16
C LEU A 388 20.65 -0.41 -8.28
N SER A 389 21.78 -1.00 -7.92
CA SER A 389 22.76 -1.54 -8.85
C SER A 389 22.72 -3.06 -8.75
N GLU A 390 23.05 -3.73 -9.83
CA GLU A 390 23.09 -5.17 -9.89
C GLU A 390 24.51 -5.64 -10.21
N ILE A 391 24.93 -6.70 -9.58
CA ILE A 391 26.24 -7.32 -9.81
C ILE A 391 26.14 -8.84 -9.75
N LEU A 392 26.86 -9.50 -10.64
CA LEU A 392 27.03 -10.95 -10.64
C LEU A 392 28.30 -11.32 -9.88
N VAL A 393 28.18 -12.08 -8.81
CA VAL A 393 29.28 -12.40 -7.89
C VAL A 393 29.35 -13.91 -7.69
N ASN A 394 30.57 -14.46 -7.63
CA ASN A 394 30.75 -15.85 -7.30
C ASN A 394 30.24 -16.14 -5.87
N ARG A 395 29.47 -17.21 -5.71
CA ARG A 395 28.87 -17.61 -4.44
C ARG A 395 29.90 -17.73 -3.31
N SER A 396 31.10 -18.19 -3.61
CA SER A 396 32.20 -18.36 -2.62
C SER A 396 32.67 -17.04 -1.99
N LEU A 397 32.38 -15.90 -2.61
CA LEU A 397 32.71 -14.57 -2.11
C LEU A 397 31.59 -13.94 -1.27
N CYS A 398 30.46 -14.62 -1.14
CA CYS A 398 29.29 -14.13 -0.46
C CYS A 398 29.16 -14.75 0.94
N ILE A 399 28.83 -13.92 1.92
CA ILE A 399 28.50 -14.34 3.27
C ILE A 399 27.00 -14.13 3.47
N PRO A 400 26.21 -15.17 3.77
CA PRO A 400 24.80 -14.99 4.08
C PRO A 400 24.64 -14.17 5.36
N LEU A 401 23.72 -13.23 5.33
CA LEU A 401 23.33 -12.40 6.49
C LEU A 401 21.96 -12.87 7.02
N ASP A 402 21.67 -12.46 8.25
CA ASP A 402 20.32 -12.63 8.80
C ASP A 402 19.27 -12.16 7.81
N GLY A 403 18.16 -12.90 7.72
CA GLY A 403 17.11 -12.65 6.78
C GLY A 403 16.51 -11.24 6.94
N GLY A 404 16.36 -10.54 5.84
CA GLY A 404 15.61 -9.29 5.78
C GLY A 404 14.10 -9.52 5.64
N LEU A 405 13.33 -8.45 5.65
CA LEU A 405 11.86 -8.50 5.51
C LEU A 405 11.39 -9.31 4.29
N ASN A 406 12.16 -9.31 3.22
CA ASN A 406 11.82 -10.00 1.96
C ASN A 406 12.35 -11.43 1.87
N SER A 407 13.16 -11.87 2.83
CA SER A 407 13.79 -13.18 2.82
C SER A 407 12.78 -14.32 2.93
N PRO A 408 13.05 -15.47 2.33
CA PRO A 408 12.26 -16.68 2.54
C PRO A 408 12.37 -17.14 3.99
N TRP A 409 11.32 -17.80 4.46
CA TRP A 409 11.17 -18.20 5.84
C TRP A 409 10.39 -19.52 5.96
N GLU A 410 10.38 -20.10 7.12
CA GLU A 410 9.63 -21.31 7.43
C GLU A 410 8.92 -21.16 8.77
N MET A 411 7.87 -21.93 8.96
CA MET A 411 7.12 -22.01 10.21
C MET A 411 7.32 -23.37 10.88
N ASP A 412 7.23 -23.40 12.21
CA ASP A 412 7.21 -24.62 12.98
C ASP A 412 5.83 -25.30 12.87
N MET A 413 5.73 -26.31 12.01
CA MET A 413 4.49 -27.03 11.78
C MET A 413 4.01 -27.83 12.99
N THR A 414 4.91 -28.25 13.88
CA THR A 414 4.52 -28.94 15.13
C THR A 414 3.81 -27.97 16.05
N LYS A 415 4.41 -26.82 16.30
CA LYS A 415 3.79 -25.75 17.08
C LYS A 415 2.51 -25.24 16.43
N PHE A 416 2.45 -25.17 15.10
CA PHE A 416 1.24 -24.77 14.40
C PHE A 416 0.08 -25.72 14.66
N ARG A 417 0.31 -27.02 14.58
CA ARG A 417 -0.74 -28.03 14.85
C ARG A 417 -1.26 -27.95 16.29
N GLU A 418 -0.35 -27.71 17.27
CA GLU A 418 -0.73 -27.49 18.67
C GLU A 418 -1.59 -26.23 18.83
N THR A 419 -1.19 -25.11 18.25
CA THR A 419 -1.91 -23.84 18.30
C THR A 419 -3.26 -23.94 17.60
N PHE A 420 -3.31 -24.63 16.47
CA PHE A 420 -4.52 -24.81 15.68
C PHE A 420 -5.64 -25.53 16.44
N LEU A 421 -5.31 -26.39 17.39
CA LEU A 421 -6.32 -27.07 18.21
C LEU A 421 -7.02 -26.14 19.19
N GLN A 422 -6.44 -24.97 19.44
CA GLN A 422 -6.98 -23.93 20.34
C GLN A 422 -7.70 -22.80 19.57
N PHE A 423 -7.50 -22.71 18.26
CA PHE A 423 -8.10 -21.74 17.35
C PHE A 423 -9.45 -22.22 16.82
#